data_d1d0c4eb1083d151a870b3b8bd3b9967
#
_entry.id   d1d0c4eb1083d151a870b3b8bd3b9967
#
_cell.length_a   1.000
_cell.length_b   1.000
_cell.length_c   1.000
_cell.angle_alpha   90.00
_cell.angle_beta   90.00
_cell.angle_gamma   90.00
#
_symmetry.space_group_name_H-M   'P 1'
#
loop_
_entity.id
_entity.type
_entity.pdbx_description
1 polymer ?
#
loop_
_entity_poly.entity_id
_entity_poly.type
_entity_poly.pdbx_seq_one_letter_code
_entity_poly.pdbx_strand_id
1 'polypeptide(L)'
;MIANRVRLAAGLLVWLALAGFGAEAQDRLRFVMVTHGAASDPFWAAIKRGADRAAAESGVELVTRVPETFDLEAMASLVNAAAAEKPAGLIVSIPNADALASAIKGAVSAGVPVISIASGFDVAASLGALFHVGQSEYDAGRVAGSRMRELGGTKALCLNHELGNVSLDLRCKGFIDGFRGSVEVLPVASDPEAVREAVTERLELDAEIDAVLALSASTAGGPAVEAVRALGDARTVRIATFDTTEAILNAVADQEASFAIDQQPFLQGYLPVQYLVLLYREGVAPVGNVSTGPKLVGAEEAARRLGRPAGAGTAESAVSPVQPLATEPGGG
;
A
#
# COMPACT_ATOMS: atom_id res chain seq x y z
N MET A 1 4.60 71.90 52.14
CA MET A 1 3.77 71.56 50.94
C MET A 1 4.57 70.76 49.96
N ILE A 2 5.01 69.56 50.32
CA ILE A 2 5.64 68.61 49.40
C ILE A 2 5.31 67.20 49.95
N ALA A 3 4.14 66.67 49.63
CA ALA A 3 3.82 65.28 49.95
C ALA A 3 2.46 64.90 49.29
N ASN A 4 2.38 64.85 47.94
CA ASN A 4 1.20 64.28 47.29
C ASN A 4 1.39 64.01 45.78
N ARG A 5 2.59 63.57 45.31
CA ARG A 5 2.82 63.25 43.91
C ARG A 5 3.47 61.87 43.63
N VAL A 6 3.46 60.92 44.58
CA VAL A 6 4.12 59.62 44.39
C VAL A 6 3.14 58.42 44.43
N ARG A 7 1.85 58.60 44.44
CA ARG A 7 0.90 57.46 44.52
C ARG A 7 0.10 57.13 43.26
N LEU A 8 0.39 57.72 42.10
CA LEU A 8 -0.34 57.47 40.84
C LEU A 8 0.42 56.74 39.73
N ALA A 9 1.65 56.32 39.97
CA ALA A 9 2.48 55.62 38.98
C ALA A 9 2.59 54.11 39.17
N ALA A 10 2.05 53.53 40.26
CA ALA A 10 2.16 52.10 40.55
C ALA A 10 0.95 51.23 40.09
N GLY A 11 -0.15 51.88 39.62
CA GLY A 11 -1.37 51.17 39.24
C GLY A 11 -1.47 50.75 37.75
N LEU A 12 -0.59 51.22 36.86
CA LEU A 12 -0.71 51.02 35.41
C LEU A 12 0.19 49.93 34.86
N LEU A 13 1.08 49.34 35.65
CA LEU A 13 2.03 48.31 35.20
C LEU A 13 1.61 46.86 35.50
N VAL A 14 0.52 46.64 36.21
CA VAL A 14 0.02 45.30 36.54
C VAL A 14 -1.05 44.78 35.55
N TRP A 15 -1.62 45.66 34.70
CA TRP A 15 -2.68 45.29 33.74
C TRP A 15 -2.14 44.85 32.34
N LEU A 16 -0.86 44.98 32.06
CA LEU A 16 -0.27 44.55 30.78
C LEU A 16 0.35 43.14 30.80
N ALA A 17 0.34 42.44 31.95
CA ALA A 17 0.99 41.12 32.08
C ALA A 17 -0.02 39.94 31.99
N LEU A 18 -1.32 40.20 31.81
CA LEU A 18 -2.36 39.15 31.72
C LEU A 18 -3.01 39.01 30.34
N ALA A 19 -2.53 39.73 29.32
CA ALA A 19 -3.06 39.67 27.95
C ALA A 19 -2.25 38.77 27.02
N GLY A 20 -1.58 37.77 27.53
CA GLY A 20 -0.71 36.95 26.68
C GLY A 20 -0.57 35.51 27.13
N PHE A 21 -1.65 34.73 27.12
CA PHE A 21 -1.60 33.26 27.01
C PHE A 21 -3.01 32.69 26.81
N GLY A 22 -3.71 33.26 25.86
CA GLY A 22 -4.79 32.55 25.19
C GLY A 22 -4.27 32.12 23.83
N ALA A 23 -3.23 31.31 23.76
CA ALA A 23 -3.07 30.45 22.60
C ALA A 23 -4.24 29.48 22.70
N GLU A 24 -5.35 29.78 22.00
CA GLU A 24 -6.33 28.77 21.68
C GLU A 24 -5.52 27.56 21.18
N ALA A 25 -5.61 26.45 21.91
CA ALA A 25 -5.18 25.16 21.39
C ALA A 25 -6.05 24.97 20.15
N GLN A 26 -5.53 25.39 18.99
CA GLN A 26 -6.18 25.17 17.72
C GLN A 26 -6.38 23.67 17.66
N ASP A 27 -7.64 23.21 17.75
CA ASP A 27 -7.96 21.79 17.78
C ASP A 27 -7.23 21.15 16.61
N ARG A 28 -6.22 20.33 16.95
CA ARG A 28 -5.40 19.65 15.94
C ARG A 28 -6.34 18.82 15.08
N LEU A 29 -6.27 18.99 13.76
CA LEU A 29 -6.96 18.10 12.84
C LEU A 29 -6.59 16.67 13.19
N ARG A 30 -7.60 15.85 13.43
CA ARG A 30 -7.42 14.44 13.80
C ARG A 30 -7.92 13.57 12.69
N PHE A 31 -7.04 12.72 12.17
CA PHE A 31 -7.33 11.71 11.16
C PHE A 31 -7.26 10.31 11.77
N VAL A 32 -8.04 9.39 11.22
CA VAL A 32 -7.99 7.97 11.59
C VAL A 32 -7.65 7.16 10.36
N MET A 33 -6.70 6.24 10.48
CA MET A 33 -6.36 5.27 9.45
C MET A 33 -6.74 3.87 9.92
N VAL A 34 -7.57 3.17 9.14
CA VAL A 34 -7.99 1.78 9.40
C VAL A 34 -7.49 0.91 8.25
N THR A 35 -6.64 -0.07 8.55
CA THR A 35 -6.07 -1.00 7.56
C THR A 35 -6.33 -2.44 7.95
N HIS A 36 -6.31 -3.38 6.99
CA HIS A 36 -6.50 -4.81 7.26
C HIS A 36 -5.21 -5.55 7.62
N GLY A 37 -4.05 -4.96 7.40
CA GLY A 37 -2.76 -5.60 7.69
C GLY A 37 -1.99 -4.91 8.80
N ALA A 38 -1.32 -5.71 9.62
CA ALA A 38 -0.60 -5.26 10.80
C ALA A 38 0.72 -4.57 10.47
N ALA A 39 1.15 -3.63 11.32
CA ALA A 39 2.43 -2.92 11.18
C ALA A 39 3.68 -3.82 11.36
N SER A 40 3.52 -5.08 11.75
CA SER A 40 4.57 -6.09 11.74
C SER A 40 4.96 -6.55 10.33
N ASP A 41 4.03 -6.44 9.37
CA ASP A 41 4.33 -6.68 7.96
C ASP A 41 5.08 -5.48 7.35
N PRO A 42 6.19 -5.69 6.62
CA PRO A 42 7.01 -4.62 6.04
C PRO A 42 6.25 -3.66 5.11
N PHE A 43 5.26 -4.14 4.36
CA PHE A 43 4.43 -3.33 3.49
C PHE A 43 3.58 -2.34 4.32
N TRP A 44 2.86 -2.84 5.32
CA TRP A 44 2.03 -2.00 6.19
C TRP A 44 2.85 -1.10 7.09
N ALA A 45 4.03 -1.56 7.53
CA ALA A 45 5.00 -0.71 8.24
C ALA A 45 5.47 0.47 7.38
N ALA A 46 5.65 0.29 6.07
CA ALA A 46 6.02 1.37 5.17
C ALA A 46 4.88 2.37 4.97
N ILE A 47 3.63 1.91 4.83
CA ILE A 47 2.44 2.78 4.81
C ILE A 47 2.37 3.60 6.10
N LYS A 48 2.50 2.96 7.26
CA LYS A 48 2.46 3.64 8.55
C LYS A 48 3.55 4.70 8.67
N ARG A 49 4.79 4.39 8.29
CA ARG A 49 5.89 5.38 8.30
C ARG A 49 5.58 6.59 7.42
N GLY A 50 4.99 6.38 6.23
CA GLY A 50 4.57 7.47 5.35
C GLY A 50 3.50 8.34 5.98
N ALA A 51 2.48 7.74 6.55
CA ALA A 51 1.37 8.43 7.20
C ALA A 51 1.82 9.20 8.46
N ASP A 52 2.63 8.58 9.34
CA ASP A 52 3.19 9.21 10.53
C ASP A 52 4.08 10.41 10.17
N ARG A 53 4.89 10.27 9.10
CA ARG A 53 5.73 11.33 8.57
C ARG A 53 4.91 12.53 8.12
N ALA A 54 3.89 12.29 7.31
CA ALA A 54 2.99 13.33 6.81
C ALA A 54 2.23 14.02 7.95
N ALA A 55 1.77 13.26 8.94
CA ALA A 55 1.10 13.80 10.12
C ALA A 55 2.02 14.71 10.94
N ALA A 56 3.25 14.29 11.18
CA ALA A 56 4.26 15.08 11.89
C ALA A 56 4.60 16.38 11.16
N GLU A 57 4.84 16.33 9.85
CA GLU A 57 5.15 17.51 9.02
C GLU A 57 3.98 18.50 8.95
N SER A 58 2.75 18.01 8.98
CA SER A 58 1.55 18.84 8.89
C SER A 58 1.03 19.33 10.25
N GLY A 59 1.58 18.81 11.36
CA GLY A 59 1.13 19.13 12.71
C GLY A 59 -0.27 18.62 13.04
N VAL A 60 -0.69 17.49 12.43
CA VAL A 60 -2.00 16.84 12.66
C VAL A 60 -1.84 15.62 13.56
N GLU A 61 -2.94 15.17 14.17
CA GLU A 61 -3.00 13.89 14.89
C GLU A 61 -3.41 12.79 13.92
N LEU A 62 -2.69 11.66 13.94
CA LEU A 62 -3.06 10.46 13.20
C LEU A 62 -3.18 9.27 14.16
N VAL A 63 -4.34 8.62 14.14
CA VAL A 63 -4.59 7.38 14.89
C VAL A 63 -4.68 6.22 13.90
N THR A 64 -3.84 5.21 14.06
CA THR A 64 -3.90 4.00 13.23
C THR A 64 -4.59 2.87 13.99
N ARG A 65 -5.50 2.16 13.33
CA ARG A 65 -6.24 1.00 13.85
C ARG A 65 -6.13 -0.15 12.87
N VAL A 66 -5.87 -1.33 13.41
CA VAL A 66 -5.79 -2.58 12.64
C VAL A 66 -6.48 -3.69 13.44
N PRO A 67 -7.14 -4.66 12.80
CA PRO A 67 -7.57 -5.87 13.48
C PRO A 67 -6.35 -6.74 13.86
N GLU A 68 -6.49 -7.63 14.82
CA GLU A 68 -5.39 -8.52 15.25
C GLU A 68 -4.96 -9.50 14.16
N THR A 69 -5.92 -9.94 13.36
CA THR A 69 -5.71 -10.81 12.19
C THR A 69 -6.49 -10.26 11.00
N PHE A 70 -6.34 -10.85 9.81
CA PHE A 70 -7.19 -10.53 8.66
C PHE A 70 -8.64 -10.94 8.96
N ASP A 71 -9.42 -9.97 9.42
CA ASP A 71 -10.83 -10.12 9.83
C ASP A 71 -11.65 -8.93 9.33
N LEU A 72 -12.51 -9.19 8.37
CA LEU A 72 -13.33 -8.17 7.70
C LEU A 72 -14.43 -7.61 8.61
N GLU A 73 -14.98 -8.41 9.54
CA GLU A 73 -16.01 -7.96 10.48
C GLU A 73 -15.39 -7.05 11.55
N ALA A 74 -14.25 -7.47 12.10
CA ALA A 74 -13.49 -6.63 13.03
C ALA A 74 -13.07 -5.31 12.36
N MET A 75 -12.64 -5.34 11.10
CA MET A 75 -12.29 -4.14 10.35
C MET A 75 -13.50 -3.22 10.15
N ALA A 76 -14.67 -3.75 9.77
CA ALA A 76 -15.89 -2.96 9.65
C ALA A 76 -16.27 -2.29 10.97
N SER A 77 -16.11 -3.01 12.09
CA SER A 77 -16.33 -2.48 13.44
C SER A 77 -15.36 -1.32 13.77
N LEU A 78 -14.07 -1.43 13.39
CA LEU A 78 -13.10 -0.36 13.57
C LEU A 78 -13.42 0.87 12.72
N VAL A 79 -13.91 0.70 11.48
CA VAL A 79 -14.36 1.80 10.62
C VAL A 79 -15.56 2.52 11.25
N ASN A 80 -16.56 1.77 11.73
CA ASN A 80 -17.74 2.34 12.41
C ASN A 80 -17.33 3.11 13.67
N ALA A 81 -16.45 2.55 14.50
CA ALA A 81 -15.94 3.21 15.70
C ALA A 81 -15.17 4.49 15.35
N ALA A 82 -14.35 4.47 14.29
CA ALA A 82 -13.64 5.63 13.79
C ALA A 82 -14.62 6.74 13.32
N ALA A 83 -15.64 6.37 12.55
CA ALA A 83 -16.63 7.31 12.05
C ALA A 83 -17.45 7.98 13.18
N ALA A 84 -17.80 7.22 14.24
CA ALA A 84 -18.53 7.71 15.40
C ALA A 84 -17.77 8.83 16.15
N GLU A 85 -16.44 8.83 16.08
CA GLU A 85 -15.59 9.87 16.67
C GLU A 85 -15.55 11.17 15.84
N LYS A 86 -16.14 11.17 14.64
CA LYS A 86 -16.21 12.31 13.71
C LYS A 86 -14.81 12.91 13.43
N PRO A 87 -13.83 12.10 13.01
CA PRO A 87 -12.51 12.63 12.69
C PRO A 87 -12.60 13.61 11.52
N ALA A 88 -11.59 14.45 11.38
CA ALA A 88 -11.46 15.35 10.24
C ALA A 88 -11.22 14.58 8.91
N GLY A 89 -10.87 13.31 8.97
CA GLY A 89 -10.76 12.42 7.81
C GLY A 89 -10.51 10.98 8.20
N LEU A 90 -10.95 10.06 7.33
CA LEU A 90 -10.75 8.62 7.45
C LEU A 90 -9.94 8.11 6.26
N ILE A 91 -8.86 7.39 6.55
CA ILE A 91 -8.05 6.68 5.55
C ILE A 91 -8.33 5.19 5.75
N VAL A 92 -8.72 4.46 4.70
CA VAL A 92 -9.18 3.07 4.84
C VAL A 92 -8.68 2.19 3.71
N SER A 93 -8.20 0.99 4.00
CA SER A 93 -8.00 -0.04 2.96
C SER A 93 -9.31 -0.83 2.75
N ILE A 94 -9.60 -1.25 1.51
CA ILE A 94 -10.88 -1.90 1.16
C ILE A 94 -10.60 -3.27 0.52
N PRO A 95 -10.17 -4.28 1.31
CA PRO A 95 -9.89 -5.62 0.77
C PRO A 95 -11.13 -6.35 0.26
N ASN A 96 -12.30 -6.01 0.79
CA ASN A 96 -13.58 -6.57 0.37
C ASN A 96 -14.67 -5.49 0.47
N ALA A 97 -15.21 -5.10 -0.68
CA ALA A 97 -16.19 -4.03 -0.75
C ALA A 97 -17.51 -4.41 -0.08
N ASP A 98 -17.98 -5.65 -0.26
CA ASP A 98 -19.28 -6.10 0.27
C ASP A 98 -19.27 -6.08 1.81
N ALA A 99 -18.18 -6.55 2.41
CA ALA A 99 -18.03 -6.57 3.86
C ALA A 99 -17.92 -5.16 4.48
N LEU A 100 -17.31 -4.19 3.76
CA LEU A 100 -17.01 -2.87 4.29
C LEU A 100 -17.96 -1.77 3.80
N ALA A 101 -18.82 -2.06 2.81
CA ALA A 101 -19.68 -1.04 2.19
C ALA A 101 -20.54 -0.28 3.19
N SER A 102 -21.19 -0.97 4.13
CA SER A 102 -22.06 -0.35 5.12
C SER A 102 -21.30 0.62 6.01
N ALA A 103 -20.15 0.22 6.51
CA ALA A 103 -19.32 1.02 7.42
C ALA A 103 -18.75 2.26 6.70
N ILE A 104 -18.23 2.10 5.47
CA ILE A 104 -17.67 3.20 4.68
C ILE A 104 -18.75 4.21 4.29
N LYS A 105 -19.90 3.73 3.74
CA LYS A 105 -21.04 4.60 3.40
C LYS A 105 -21.61 5.30 4.63
N GLY A 106 -21.60 4.64 5.79
CA GLY A 106 -21.96 5.22 7.07
C GLY A 106 -21.07 6.41 7.45
N ALA A 107 -19.75 6.24 7.33
CA ALA A 107 -18.78 7.30 7.58
C ALA A 107 -18.98 8.50 6.62
N VAL A 108 -19.14 8.23 5.32
CA VAL A 108 -19.40 9.26 4.30
C VAL A 108 -20.71 10.00 4.60
N SER A 109 -21.78 9.27 4.94
CA SER A 109 -23.07 9.86 5.28
C SER A 109 -23.04 10.71 6.57
N ALA A 110 -22.13 10.39 7.48
CA ALA A 110 -21.86 11.20 8.66
C ALA A 110 -21.02 12.46 8.37
N GLY A 111 -20.65 12.70 7.11
CA GLY A 111 -19.87 13.85 6.66
C GLY A 111 -18.36 13.71 6.86
N VAL A 112 -17.85 12.50 7.15
CA VAL A 112 -16.42 12.25 7.28
C VAL A 112 -15.82 12.05 5.88
N PRO A 113 -14.84 12.88 5.47
CA PRO A 113 -14.09 12.63 4.22
C PRO A 113 -13.34 11.30 4.28
N VAL A 114 -13.52 10.45 3.28
CA VAL A 114 -12.87 9.12 3.20
C VAL A 114 -11.93 9.07 2.02
N ILE A 115 -10.69 8.64 2.25
CA ILE A 115 -9.72 8.29 1.20
C ILE A 115 -9.38 6.81 1.36
N SER A 116 -9.42 6.04 0.26
CA SER A 116 -9.01 4.64 0.31
C SER A 116 -7.54 4.46 -0.09
N ILE A 117 -6.90 3.41 0.45
CA ILE A 117 -5.49 3.09 0.19
C ILE A 117 -5.29 1.60 -0.03
N ALA A 118 -4.21 1.23 -0.67
CA ALA A 118 -3.74 -0.14 -0.90
C ALA A 118 -4.75 -1.00 -1.66
N SER A 119 -5.84 -1.39 -1.04
CA SER A 119 -6.93 -2.17 -1.62
C SER A 119 -8.15 -1.29 -1.88
N GLY A 120 -8.90 -1.54 -2.96
CA GLY A 120 -10.17 -0.87 -3.24
C GLY A 120 -10.16 0.14 -4.40
N PHE A 121 -9.14 0.11 -5.27
CA PHE A 121 -9.01 1.03 -6.42
C PHE A 121 -10.30 1.15 -7.25
N ASP A 122 -10.92 0.02 -7.59
CA ASP A 122 -12.09 -0.02 -8.50
C ASP A 122 -13.41 0.30 -7.79
N VAL A 123 -13.46 0.22 -6.46
CA VAL A 123 -14.71 0.29 -5.69
C VAL A 123 -14.83 1.54 -4.82
N ALA A 124 -13.74 2.23 -4.54
CA ALA A 124 -13.69 3.36 -3.64
C ALA A 124 -14.73 4.44 -3.97
N ALA A 125 -14.82 4.87 -5.21
CA ALA A 125 -15.76 5.90 -5.67
C ALA A 125 -17.23 5.46 -5.48
N SER A 126 -17.56 4.19 -5.71
CA SER A 126 -18.92 3.64 -5.54
C SER A 126 -19.36 3.57 -4.08
N LEU A 127 -18.41 3.57 -3.15
CA LEU A 127 -18.63 3.63 -1.71
C LEU A 127 -18.66 5.05 -1.16
N GLY A 128 -18.42 6.06 -2.01
CA GLY A 128 -18.42 7.48 -1.65
C GLY A 128 -17.09 7.99 -1.12
N ALA A 129 -15.99 7.21 -1.22
CA ALA A 129 -14.66 7.74 -0.95
C ALA A 129 -14.30 8.82 -1.99
N LEU A 130 -13.53 9.81 -1.58
CA LEU A 130 -13.11 10.92 -2.44
C LEU A 130 -12.28 10.42 -3.63
N PHE A 131 -11.33 9.53 -3.36
CA PHE A 131 -10.46 8.86 -4.34
C PHE A 131 -9.67 7.74 -3.65
N HIS A 132 -8.94 6.98 -4.45
CA HIS A 132 -8.01 5.95 -3.98
C HIS A 132 -6.55 6.40 -4.19
N VAL A 133 -5.67 6.07 -3.24
CA VAL A 133 -4.21 6.21 -3.38
C VAL A 133 -3.60 4.81 -3.34
N GLY A 134 -3.14 4.33 -4.50
CA GLY A 134 -2.66 2.96 -4.65
C GLY A 134 -2.44 2.61 -6.11
N GLN A 135 -2.80 1.40 -6.50
CA GLN A 135 -2.72 0.93 -7.88
C GLN A 135 -3.96 0.12 -8.26
N SER A 136 -4.22 -0.03 -9.55
CA SER A 136 -5.15 -1.05 -10.05
C SER A 136 -4.51 -2.42 -9.87
N GLU A 137 -5.11 -3.26 -9.06
CA GLU A 137 -4.54 -4.59 -8.75
C GLU A 137 -4.63 -5.54 -9.94
N TYR A 138 -5.68 -5.42 -10.74
CA TYR A 138 -5.80 -6.14 -12.00
C TYR A 138 -4.69 -5.73 -12.98
N ASP A 139 -4.48 -4.42 -13.20
CA ASP A 139 -3.42 -3.95 -14.11
C ASP A 139 -2.03 -4.31 -13.63
N ALA A 140 -1.79 -4.25 -12.32
CA ALA A 140 -0.52 -4.68 -11.73
C ALA A 140 -0.25 -6.17 -11.97
N GLY A 141 -1.27 -7.01 -11.77
CA GLY A 141 -1.20 -8.42 -12.13
C GLY A 141 -0.93 -8.64 -13.62
N ARG A 142 -1.63 -7.90 -14.49
CA ARG A 142 -1.47 -8.00 -15.96
C ARG A 142 -0.06 -7.60 -16.40
N VAL A 143 0.50 -6.56 -15.84
CA VAL A 143 1.90 -6.14 -16.09
C VAL A 143 2.87 -7.23 -15.64
N ALA A 144 2.67 -7.81 -14.44
CA ALA A 144 3.50 -8.91 -13.94
C ALA A 144 3.43 -10.14 -14.87
N GLY A 145 2.22 -10.51 -15.32
CA GLY A 145 2.00 -11.64 -16.22
C GLY A 145 2.67 -11.42 -17.59
N SER A 146 2.49 -10.24 -18.18
CA SER A 146 3.14 -9.89 -19.45
C SER A 146 4.67 -9.96 -19.33
N ARG A 147 5.22 -9.41 -18.26
CA ARG A 147 6.67 -9.45 -18.03
C ARG A 147 7.18 -10.89 -17.82
N MET A 148 6.46 -11.71 -17.05
CA MET A 148 6.82 -13.10 -16.83
C MET A 148 6.82 -13.90 -18.14
N ARG A 149 5.85 -13.67 -19.02
CA ARG A 149 5.79 -14.26 -20.37
C ARG A 149 6.96 -13.81 -21.24
N GLU A 150 7.31 -12.51 -21.23
CA GLU A 150 8.48 -11.99 -21.97
C GLU A 150 9.77 -12.68 -21.56
N LEU A 151 9.88 -13.05 -20.29
CA LEU A 151 10.99 -13.81 -19.75
C LEU A 151 10.94 -15.30 -20.12
N GLY A 152 9.91 -15.74 -20.86
CA GLY A 152 9.78 -17.11 -21.36
C GLY A 152 9.03 -18.06 -20.43
N GLY A 153 8.27 -17.55 -19.45
CA GLY A 153 7.37 -18.37 -18.63
C GLY A 153 6.23 -18.95 -19.44
N THR A 154 5.86 -20.20 -19.18
CA THR A 154 4.81 -20.94 -19.91
C THR A 154 3.73 -21.52 -18.99
N LYS A 155 4.12 -21.96 -17.80
CA LYS A 155 3.21 -22.51 -16.77
C LYS A 155 3.57 -21.96 -15.39
N ALA A 156 2.60 -21.33 -14.74
CA ALA A 156 2.86 -20.56 -13.53
C ALA A 156 1.97 -20.94 -12.35
N LEU A 157 2.46 -20.64 -11.13
CA LEU A 157 1.67 -20.54 -9.92
C LEU A 157 1.42 -19.06 -9.60
N CYS A 158 0.21 -18.72 -9.14
CA CYS A 158 -0.10 -17.46 -8.47
C CYS A 158 -0.42 -17.77 -7.00
N LEU A 159 0.46 -17.35 -6.07
CA LEU A 159 0.36 -17.67 -4.65
C LEU A 159 -0.52 -16.64 -3.92
N ASN A 160 -1.76 -17.03 -3.55
CA ASN A 160 -2.68 -16.18 -2.82
C ASN A 160 -2.72 -16.55 -1.33
N HIS A 161 -2.24 -15.66 -0.47
CA HIS A 161 -2.10 -15.86 0.98
C HIS A 161 -3.21 -15.22 1.81
N GLU A 162 -4.17 -14.50 1.19
CA GLU A 162 -5.31 -13.89 1.87
C GLU A 162 -6.62 -14.17 1.13
N LEU A 163 -7.21 -15.33 1.40
CA LEU A 163 -8.50 -15.70 0.83
C LEU A 163 -9.59 -14.73 1.31
N GLY A 164 -10.39 -14.21 0.36
CA GLY A 164 -11.42 -13.20 0.62
C GLY A 164 -10.95 -11.75 0.47
N ASN A 165 -9.65 -11.54 0.22
CA ASN A 165 -9.14 -10.26 -0.24
C ASN A 165 -9.28 -10.17 -1.77
N VAL A 166 -10.28 -9.45 -2.24
CA VAL A 166 -10.58 -9.27 -3.67
C VAL A 166 -9.41 -8.65 -4.44
N SER A 167 -8.59 -7.82 -3.78
CA SER A 167 -7.42 -7.22 -4.42
C SER A 167 -6.39 -8.28 -4.84
N LEU A 168 -6.19 -9.31 -4.04
CA LEU A 168 -5.27 -10.41 -4.38
C LEU A 168 -5.85 -11.30 -5.49
N ASP A 169 -7.16 -11.53 -5.48
CA ASP A 169 -7.84 -12.24 -6.57
C ASP A 169 -7.69 -11.48 -7.89
N LEU A 170 -7.81 -10.15 -7.88
CA LEU A 170 -7.60 -9.29 -9.05
C LEU A 170 -6.15 -9.34 -9.55
N ARG A 171 -5.15 -9.42 -8.66
CA ARG A 171 -3.74 -9.64 -9.06
C ARG A 171 -3.57 -10.95 -9.81
N CYS A 172 -4.09 -12.08 -9.28
CA CYS A 172 -4.03 -13.37 -9.98
C CYS A 172 -4.79 -13.33 -11.30
N LYS A 173 -5.99 -12.73 -11.34
CA LYS A 173 -6.76 -12.58 -12.57
C LYS A 173 -6.00 -11.78 -13.63
N GLY A 174 -5.46 -10.64 -13.27
CA GLY A 174 -4.64 -9.82 -14.17
C GLY A 174 -3.41 -10.59 -14.66
N PHE A 175 -2.76 -11.33 -13.74
CA PHE A 175 -1.60 -12.16 -14.07
C PHE A 175 -1.95 -13.22 -15.12
N ILE A 176 -3.06 -13.95 -14.97
CA ILE A 176 -3.56 -14.92 -15.94
C ILE A 176 -3.73 -14.27 -17.32
N ASP A 177 -4.39 -13.11 -17.37
CA ASP A 177 -4.68 -12.40 -18.62
C ASP A 177 -3.41 -11.85 -19.30
N GLY A 178 -2.40 -11.42 -18.53
CA GLY A 178 -1.12 -10.95 -19.04
C GLY A 178 -0.17 -12.08 -19.42
N PHE A 179 -0.11 -13.14 -18.63
CA PHE A 179 0.77 -14.29 -18.83
C PHE A 179 0.41 -15.11 -20.05
N ARG A 180 -0.90 -15.27 -20.31
CA ARG A 180 -1.42 -16.02 -21.49
C ARG A 180 -0.88 -17.44 -21.63
N GLY A 181 -0.43 -18.05 -20.55
CA GLY A 181 -0.04 -19.43 -20.39
C GLY A 181 -0.97 -20.16 -19.44
N SER A 182 -0.56 -21.33 -18.98
CA SER A 182 -1.28 -22.04 -17.93
C SER A 182 -0.93 -21.42 -16.57
N VAL A 183 -1.95 -21.05 -15.79
CA VAL A 183 -1.75 -20.51 -14.43
C VAL A 183 -2.66 -21.25 -13.46
N GLU A 184 -2.07 -21.75 -12.39
CA GLU A 184 -2.78 -22.26 -11.24
C GLU A 184 -2.76 -21.23 -10.12
N VAL A 185 -3.90 -20.88 -9.56
CA VAL A 185 -3.96 -20.08 -8.33
C VAL A 185 -3.84 -21.04 -7.16
N LEU A 186 -2.72 -20.95 -6.43
CA LEU A 186 -2.44 -21.78 -5.26
C LEU A 186 -2.75 -20.98 -3.99
N PRO A 187 -3.82 -21.34 -3.26
CA PRO A 187 -4.04 -20.80 -1.93
C PRO A 187 -2.93 -21.26 -1.00
N VAL A 188 -2.32 -20.33 -0.28
CA VAL A 188 -1.25 -20.63 0.68
C VAL A 188 -1.58 -20.03 2.05
N ALA A 189 -0.98 -20.58 3.11
CA ALA A 189 -1.10 -20.04 4.45
C ALA A 189 -0.34 -18.71 4.60
N SER A 190 -0.53 -18.03 5.73
CA SER A 190 0.27 -16.85 6.08
C SER A 190 1.56 -17.20 6.81
N ASP A 191 1.75 -18.48 7.18
CA ASP A 191 2.98 -18.98 7.80
C ASP A 191 4.05 -19.24 6.71
N PRO A 192 5.23 -18.61 6.77
CA PRO A 192 6.24 -18.72 5.72
C PRO A 192 6.74 -20.14 5.47
N GLU A 193 6.84 -20.96 6.53
CA GLU A 193 7.31 -22.33 6.37
C GLU A 193 6.27 -23.18 5.65
N ALA A 194 4.99 -23.05 6.01
CA ALA A 194 3.91 -23.72 5.31
C ALA A 194 3.82 -23.29 3.83
N VAL A 195 4.09 -22.02 3.53
CA VAL A 195 4.18 -21.55 2.14
C VAL A 195 5.32 -22.23 1.39
N ARG A 196 6.51 -22.27 2.00
CA ARG A 196 7.68 -22.91 1.40
C ARG A 196 7.41 -24.39 1.09
N GLU A 197 6.81 -25.12 2.04
CA GLU A 197 6.42 -26.52 1.86
C GLU A 197 5.41 -26.70 0.73
N ALA A 198 4.35 -25.91 0.71
CA ALA A 198 3.31 -25.98 -0.34
C ALA A 198 3.87 -25.69 -1.74
N VAL A 199 4.76 -24.69 -1.87
CA VAL A 199 5.41 -24.36 -3.14
C VAL A 199 6.36 -25.48 -3.57
N THR A 200 7.17 -26.02 -2.65
CA THR A 200 8.08 -27.15 -2.93
C THR A 200 7.29 -28.35 -3.43
N GLU A 201 6.28 -28.79 -2.68
CA GLU A 201 5.43 -29.92 -3.06
C GLU A 201 4.83 -29.71 -4.46
N ARG A 202 4.28 -28.51 -4.73
CA ARG A 202 3.62 -28.26 -6.01
C ARG A 202 4.60 -28.24 -7.18
N LEU A 203 5.82 -27.74 -6.97
CA LEU A 203 6.89 -27.77 -7.97
C LEU A 203 7.43 -29.19 -8.21
N GLU A 204 7.49 -30.04 -7.19
CA GLU A 204 7.89 -31.44 -7.32
C GLU A 204 6.84 -32.27 -8.06
N LEU A 205 5.57 -32.05 -7.78
CA LEU A 205 4.45 -32.76 -8.43
C LEU A 205 4.28 -32.40 -9.90
N ASP A 206 4.69 -31.21 -10.31
CA ASP A 206 4.51 -30.72 -11.68
C ASP A 206 5.78 -30.05 -12.21
N ALA A 207 6.58 -30.82 -12.91
CA ALA A 207 7.87 -30.37 -13.47
C ALA A 207 7.74 -29.34 -14.60
N GLU A 208 6.54 -29.12 -15.15
CA GLU A 208 6.34 -28.12 -16.20
C GLU A 208 6.15 -26.71 -15.65
N ILE A 209 5.89 -26.53 -14.36
CA ILE A 209 5.79 -25.22 -13.75
C ILE A 209 7.16 -24.53 -13.80
N ASP A 210 7.26 -23.43 -14.54
CA ASP A 210 8.48 -22.67 -14.80
C ASP A 210 8.43 -21.22 -14.33
N ALA A 211 7.30 -20.84 -13.66
CA ALA A 211 7.11 -19.50 -13.13
C ALA A 211 6.29 -19.49 -11.83
N VAL A 212 6.57 -18.53 -10.95
CA VAL A 212 5.83 -18.29 -9.70
C VAL A 212 5.61 -16.78 -9.54
N LEU A 213 4.37 -16.37 -9.32
CA LEU A 213 4.02 -15.03 -8.84
C LEU A 213 3.58 -15.13 -7.39
N ALA A 214 4.32 -14.50 -6.48
CA ALA A 214 3.92 -14.33 -5.09
C ALA A 214 3.25 -12.97 -4.87
N LEU A 215 2.14 -12.94 -4.10
CA LEU A 215 1.37 -11.71 -3.91
C LEU A 215 1.81 -10.86 -2.72
N SER A 216 2.82 -11.31 -1.96
CA SER A 216 3.49 -10.58 -0.89
C SER A 216 4.95 -10.99 -0.80
N ALA A 217 5.86 -10.04 -0.66
CA ALA A 217 7.29 -10.30 -0.53
C ALA A 217 7.64 -11.06 0.77
N SER A 218 7.02 -10.67 1.89
CA SER A 218 7.29 -11.23 3.22
C SER A 218 6.64 -12.59 3.41
N THR A 219 5.37 -12.71 3.04
CA THR A 219 4.58 -13.91 3.32
C THR A 219 4.83 -15.03 2.32
N ALA A 220 4.95 -14.71 1.04
CA ALA A 220 5.02 -15.72 -0.02
C ALA A 220 6.27 -15.62 -0.91
N GLY A 221 6.82 -14.42 -1.13
CA GLY A 221 7.95 -14.20 -2.04
C GLY A 221 9.25 -14.80 -1.53
N GLY A 222 9.62 -14.51 -0.28
CA GLY A 222 10.79 -15.10 0.37
C GLY A 222 10.72 -16.63 0.40
N PRO A 223 9.66 -17.23 0.94
CA PRO A 223 9.46 -18.69 0.92
C PRO A 223 9.50 -19.31 -0.47
N ALA A 224 8.94 -18.65 -1.49
CA ALA A 224 9.01 -19.14 -2.87
C ALA A 224 10.46 -19.16 -3.41
N VAL A 225 11.26 -18.13 -3.10
CA VAL A 225 12.69 -18.10 -3.45
C VAL A 225 13.43 -19.25 -2.78
N GLU A 226 13.16 -19.50 -1.50
CA GLU A 226 13.78 -20.62 -0.76
C GLU A 226 13.37 -21.97 -1.33
N ALA A 227 12.09 -22.17 -1.66
CA ALA A 227 11.60 -23.40 -2.28
C ALA A 227 12.30 -23.68 -3.62
N VAL A 228 12.42 -22.69 -4.49
CA VAL A 228 13.09 -22.83 -5.80
C VAL A 228 14.58 -23.06 -5.62
N ARG A 229 15.23 -22.37 -4.68
CA ARG A 229 16.66 -22.59 -4.36
C ARG A 229 16.93 -24.05 -3.92
N ALA A 230 16.01 -24.64 -3.17
CA ALA A 230 16.13 -26.04 -2.72
C ALA A 230 16.04 -27.05 -3.86
N LEU A 231 15.42 -26.72 -5.01
CA LEU A 231 15.42 -27.57 -6.21
C LEU A 231 16.78 -27.63 -6.91
N GLY A 232 17.70 -26.71 -6.59
CA GLY A 232 19.04 -26.61 -7.21
C GLY A 232 18.98 -26.23 -8.70
N ASP A 233 20.12 -26.43 -9.40
CA ASP A 233 20.28 -26.01 -10.80
C ASP A 233 19.53 -26.90 -11.82
N ALA A 234 18.82 -27.92 -11.34
CA ALA A 234 18.15 -28.89 -12.22
C ALA A 234 16.95 -28.28 -12.99
N ARG A 235 16.43 -27.15 -12.53
CA ARG A 235 15.25 -26.47 -13.12
C ARG A 235 15.40 -24.96 -13.03
N THR A 236 15.00 -24.28 -14.09
CA THR A 236 14.83 -22.83 -14.08
C THR A 236 13.38 -22.49 -13.76
N VAL A 237 13.10 -21.96 -12.57
CA VAL A 237 11.78 -21.43 -12.18
C VAL A 237 11.93 -19.93 -11.96
N ARG A 238 11.21 -19.15 -12.74
CA ARG A 238 11.18 -17.68 -12.66
C ARG A 238 10.31 -17.25 -11.52
N ILE A 239 10.80 -16.36 -10.67
CA ILE A 239 10.04 -15.86 -9.53
C ILE A 239 9.79 -14.36 -9.70
N ALA A 240 8.57 -13.94 -9.50
CA ALA A 240 8.21 -12.54 -9.29
C ALA A 240 7.40 -12.40 -8.01
N THR A 241 7.48 -11.24 -7.36
CA THR A 241 6.68 -10.97 -6.17
C THR A 241 6.18 -9.55 -6.14
N PHE A 242 5.03 -9.35 -5.54
CA PHE A 242 4.64 -8.02 -5.09
C PHE A 242 5.46 -7.64 -3.86
N ASP A 243 5.73 -6.33 -3.75
CA ASP A 243 6.51 -5.66 -2.71
C ASP A 243 8.03 -5.86 -2.78
N THR A 244 8.73 -5.00 -2.06
CA THR A 244 10.19 -4.94 -2.07
C THR A 244 10.74 -4.94 -0.64
N THR A 245 10.91 -6.12 -0.04
CA THR A 245 11.71 -6.27 1.18
C THR A 245 13.20 -6.29 0.82
N GLU A 246 14.07 -6.07 1.80
CA GLU A 246 15.52 -6.18 1.59
C GLU A 246 15.92 -7.57 1.08
N ALA A 247 15.31 -8.63 1.62
CA ALA A 247 15.54 -10.00 1.18
C ALA A 247 15.16 -10.21 -0.30
N ILE A 248 14.02 -9.69 -0.73
CA ILE A 248 13.58 -9.76 -2.13
C ILE A 248 14.46 -8.90 -3.04
N LEU A 249 14.86 -7.70 -2.60
CA LEU A 249 15.79 -6.86 -3.37
C LEU A 249 17.14 -7.59 -3.59
N ASN A 250 17.65 -8.30 -2.56
CA ASN A 250 18.84 -9.12 -2.71
C ASN A 250 18.60 -10.26 -3.71
N ALA A 251 17.51 -11.02 -3.57
CA ALA A 251 17.17 -12.11 -4.50
C ALA A 251 17.03 -11.63 -5.95
N VAL A 252 16.43 -10.44 -6.18
CA VAL A 252 16.31 -9.84 -7.51
C VAL A 252 17.67 -9.37 -8.03
N ALA A 253 18.51 -8.72 -7.20
CA ALA A 253 19.84 -8.26 -7.58
C ALA A 253 20.77 -9.43 -7.92
N ASP A 254 20.63 -10.56 -7.23
CA ASP A 254 21.40 -11.78 -7.42
C ASP A 254 20.76 -12.73 -8.48
N GLN A 255 19.67 -12.30 -9.13
CA GLN A 255 18.93 -13.03 -10.18
C GLN A 255 18.29 -14.36 -9.71
N GLU A 256 18.14 -14.56 -8.41
CA GLU A 256 17.35 -15.65 -7.82
C GLU A 256 15.84 -15.41 -7.99
N ALA A 257 15.42 -14.14 -8.02
CA ALA A 257 14.11 -13.72 -8.45
C ALA A 257 14.22 -12.83 -9.70
N SER A 258 13.26 -12.93 -10.61
CA SER A 258 13.30 -12.25 -11.91
C SER A 258 13.00 -10.75 -11.78
N PHE A 259 12.03 -10.38 -10.96
CA PHE A 259 11.65 -8.99 -10.67
C PHE A 259 10.71 -8.89 -9.46
N ALA A 260 10.57 -7.69 -8.93
CA ALA A 260 9.54 -7.36 -7.95
C ALA A 260 8.61 -6.26 -8.49
N ILE A 261 7.39 -6.19 -7.95
CA ILE A 261 6.40 -5.14 -8.24
C ILE A 261 6.32 -4.23 -7.03
N ASP A 262 6.88 -3.03 -7.13
CA ASP A 262 6.84 -2.02 -6.09
C ASP A 262 5.57 -1.18 -6.21
N GLN A 263 4.74 -1.22 -5.18
CA GLN A 263 3.52 -0.44 -5.04
C GLN A 263 3.77 0.95 -4.43
N GLN A 264 5.00 1.24 -4.03
CA GLN A 264 5.40 2.46 -3.32
C GLN A 264 4.59 2.71 -2.04
N PRO A 265 4.57 1.76 -1.08
CA PRO A 265 3.68 1.81 0.08
C PRO A 265 3.88 3.05 0.97
N PHE A 266 5.09 3.61 1.04
CA PHE A 266 5.32 4.87 1.74
C PHE A 266 4.43 6.00 1.21
N LEU A 267 4.27 6.10 -0.11
CA LEU A 267 3.41 7.12 -0.73
C LEU A 267 1.93 6.86 -0.44
N GLN A 268 1.52 5.59 -0.34
CA GLN A 268 0.14 5.22 -0.01
C GLN A 268 -0.25 5.63 1.42
N GLY A 269 0.72 5.79 2.32
CA GLY A 269 0.50 6.37 3.64
C GLY A 269 0.64 7.88 3.67
N TYR A 270 1.67 8.40 3.03
CA TYR A 270 2.03 9.83 3.07
C TYR A 270 1.00 10.73 2.37
N LEU A 271 0.64 10.39 1.14
CA LEU A 271 -0.21 11.22 0.30
C LEU A 271 -1.64 11.42 0.85
N PRO A 272 -2.35 10.39 1.36
CA PRO A 272 -3.70 10.58 1.90
C PRO A 272 -3.76 11.59 3.04
N VAL A 273 -2.76 11.57 3.93
CA VAL A 273 -2.68 12.54 5.03
C VAL A 273 -2.48 13.95 4.49
N GLN A 274 -1.56 14.13 3.52
CA GLN A 274 -1.33 15.43 2.89
C GLN A 274 -2.57 15.94 2.15
N TYR A 275 -3.28 15.06 1.44
CA TYR A 275 -4.51 15.44 0.74
C TYR A 275 -5.67 15.80 1.68
N LEU A 276 -5.81 15.11 2.81
CA LEU A 276 -6.77 15.51 3.84
C LEU A 276 -6.42 16.88 4.43
N VAL A 277 -5.13 17.16 4.66
CA VAL A 277 -4.68 18.49 5.11
C VAL A 277 -4.99 19.57 4.08
N LEU A 278 -4.72 19.33 2.79
CA LEU A 278 -5.04 20.27 1.70
C LEU A 278 -6.53 20.48 1.56
N LEU A 279 -7.34 19.42 1.68
CA LEU A 279 -8.80 19.53 1.67
C LEU A 279 -9.31 20.45 2.78
N TYR A 280 -8.77 20.32 3.99
CA TYR A 280 -9.18 21.14 5.12
C TYR A 280 -8.69 22.58 5.06
N ARG A 281 -7.45 22.80 4.63
CA ARG A 281 -6.82 24.14 4.65
C ARG A 281 -7.16 24.97 3.42
N GLU A 282 -7.20 24.31 2.25
CA GLU A 282 -7.29 24.97 0.95
C GLU A 282 -8.57 24.63 0.18
N GLY A 283 -9.34 23.64 0.65
CA GLY A 283 -10.54 23.18 -0.06
C GLY A 283 -10.26 22.44 -1.36
N VAL A 284 -9.04 21.89 -1.54
CA VAL A 284 -8.63 21.22 -2.78
C VAL A 284 -8.32 19.74 -2.54
N ALA A 285 -8.63 18.91 -3.53
CA ALA A 285 -8.35 17.47 -3.55
C ALA A 285 -8.12 17.00 -4.98
N PRO A 286 -7.45 15.85 -5.20
CA PRO A 286 -7.34 15.21 -6.50
C PRO A 286 -8.71 14.89 -7.12
N VAL A 287 -8.81 15.00 -8.46
CA VAL A 287 -10.02 14.69 -9.24
C VAL A 287 -9.97 13.23 -9.70
N GLY A 288 -9.71 12.27 -8.86
CA GLY A 288 -9.64 10.86 -9.20
C GLY A 288 -8.52 10.15 -8.48
N ASN A 289 -8.37 8.86 -8.77
CA ASN A 289 -7.39 8.02 -8.11
C ASN A 289 -5.95 8.49 -8.35
N VAL A 290 -5.11 8.34 -7.32
CA VAL A 290 -3.69 8.69 -7.35
C VAL A 290 -2.87 7.40 -7.42
N SER A 291 -2.25 7.17 -8.58
CA SER A 291 -1.47 5.96 -8.81
C SER A 291 -0.11 6.01 -8.14
N THR A 292 0.22 4.97 -7.36
CA THR A 292 1.55 4.79 -6.76
C THR A 292 2.32 3.60 -7.36
N GLY A 293 1.68 2.80 -8.23
CA GLY A 293 2.23 1.63 -8.90
C GLY A 293 1.35 1.18 -10.08
N PRO A 294 1.70 0.06 -10.70
CA PRO A 294 2.84 -0.82 -10.41
C PRO A 294 4.18 -0.28 -10.98
N LYS A 295 5.27 -0.45 -10.23
CA LYS A 295 6.62 -0.19 -10.71
C LYS A 295 7.41 -1.49 -10.70
N LEU A 296 7.87 -1.97 -11.86
CA LEU A 296 8.75 -3.14 -11.94
C LEU A 296 10.15 -2.79 -11.44
N VAL A 297 10.70 -3.67 -10.62
CA VAL A 297 12.04 -3.58 -10.04
C VAL A 297 12.84 -4.79 -10.50
N GLY A 298 13.71 -4.60 -11.47
CA GLY A 298 14.66 -5.62 -11.94
C GLY A 298 16.01 -5.53 -11.23
N ALA A 299 16.95 -6.38 -11.62
CA ALA A 299 18.24 -6.59 -10.94
C ALA A 299 19.03 -5.28 -10.76
N GLU A 300 19.13 -4.46 -11.78
CA GLU A 300 19.88 -3.19 -11.72
C GLU A 300 19.29 -2.19 -10.71
N GLU A 301 17.96 -2.02 -10.72
CA GLU A 301 17.27 -1.14 -9.78
C GLU A 301 17.35 -1.70 -8.34
N ALA A 302 17.23 -3.01 -8.17
CA ALA A 302 17.37 -3.65 -6.87
C ALA A 302 18.79 -3.43 -6.30
N ALA A 303 19.84 -3.62 -7.11
CA ALA A 303 21.22 -3.35 -6.71
C ALA A 303 21.44 -1.87 -6.32
N ARG A 304 20.89 -0.93 -7.10
CA ARG A 304 20.95 0.51 -6.75
C ARG A 304 20.29 0.80 -5.41
N ARG A 305 19.11 0.23 -5.14
CA ARG A 305 18.39 0.44 -3.86
C ARG A 305 19.15 -0.13 -2.66
N LEU A 306 19.93 -1.20 -2.87
CA LEU A 306 20.79 -1.81 -1.87
C LEU A 306 22.14 -1.07 -1.70
N GLY A 307 22.41 0.00 -2.48
CA GLY A 307 23.71 0.66 -2.51
C GLY A 307 24.84 -0.22 -3.08
N ARG A 308 24.49 -1.26 -3.83
CA ARG A 308 25.44 -2.17 -4.50
C ARG A 308 25.79 -1.59 -5.89
N PRO A 309 27.05 -1.77 -6.38
CA PRO A 309 27.36 -1.41 -7.77
C PRO A 309 26.46 -2.21 -8.70
N ALA A 310 25.96 -1.56 -9.77
CA ALA A 310 25.23 -2.28 -10.80
C ALA A 310 26.12 -3.38 -11.35
N GLY A 311 25.71 -4.65 -11.23
CA GLY A 311 26.48 -5.77 -11.73
C GLY A 311 26.71 -5.62 -13.23
N ALA A 312 27.82 -6.10 -13.74
CA ALA A 312 28.10 -6.21 -15.17
C ALA A 312 27.24 -7.33 -15.80
N GLY A 313 25.92 -7.26 -15.62
CA GLY A 313 24.91 -8.08 -16.27
C GLY A 313 24.42 -7.33 -17.50
N THR A 314 24.52 -7.95 -18.65
CA THR A 314 24.02 -7.59 -19.98
C THR A 314 22.96 -6.50 -19.98
N ALA A 315 23.21 -5.42 -20.74
CA ALA A 315 22.32 -4.30 -20.96
C ALA A 315 20.92 -4.78 -21.36
N GLU A 316 20.04 -4.93 -20.38
CA GLU A 316 18.64 -5.23 -20.58
C GLU A 316 17.89 -3.90 -20.73
N SER A 317 17.25 -3.75 -21.85
CA SER A 317 16.54 -2.57 -22.36
C SER A 317 15.86 -1.79 -21.24
N ALA A 318 16.15 -0.51 -21.17
CA ALA A 318 15.36 0.45 -20.40
C ALA A 318 13.88 0.27 -20.76
N VAL A 319 13.09 -0.21 -19.81
CA VAL A 319 11.63 -0.25 -19.95
C VAL A 319 11.17 1.19 -20.07
N SER A 320 10.72 1.57 -21.25
CA SER A 320 10.04 2.85 -21.48
C SER A 320 8.89 3.00 -20.50
N PRO A 321 8.66 4.19 -19.95
CA PRO A 321 7.51 4.40 -19.07
C PRO A 321 6.23 4.03 -19.81
N VAL A 322 5.39 3.23 -19.15
CA VAL A 322 4.07 2.87 -19.64
C VAL A 322 3.31 4.15 -19.95
N GLN A 323 3.06 4.40 -21.22
CA GLN A 323 2.18 5.49 -21.63
C GLN A 323 0.77 5.19 -21.11
N PRO A 324 0.06 6.17 -20.55
CA PRO A 324 -1.34 5.99 -20.20
C PRO A 324 -2.12 5.59 -21.46
N LEU A 325 -2.92 4.54 -21.35
CA LEU A 325 -3.83 4.08 -22.40
C LEU A 325 -4.71 5.27 -22.81
N ALA A 326 -4.61 5.64 -24.09
CA ALA A 326 -5.53 6.59 -24.68
C ALA A 326 -6.96 6.03 -24.54
N THR A 327 -7.83 6.78 -23.88
CA THR A 327 -9.25 6.53 -23.88
C THR A 327 -9.74 6.70 -25.31
N GLU A 328 -10.17 5.62 -25.95
CA GLU A 328 -10.87 5.73 -27.24
C GLU A 328 -12.14 6.55 -27.02
N PRO A 329 -12.40 7.55 -27.87
CA PRO A 329 -13.66 8.28 -27.81
C PRO A 329 -14.77 7.33 -28.27
N GLY A 330 -15.76 7.11 -27.40
CA GLY A 330 -16.94 6.34 -27.70
C GLY A 330 -17.60 6.85 -29.01
N GLY A 331 -17.67 5.95 -30.00
CA GLY A 331 -18.43 6.18 -31.20
C GLY A 331 -19.92 6.28 -30.88
N GLY A 332 -20.56 7.31 -31.41
CA GLY A 332 -21.96 7.63 -31.25
C GLY A 332 -22.94 6.61 -31.84
#